data_f1bed93e64b1d5cbc2c25065034664ef
#
_entry.id   f1bed93e64b1d5cbc2c25065034664ef
#
_cell.length_a   1.000
_cell.length_b   1.000
_cell.length_c   1.000
_cell.angle_alpha   90.00
_cell.angle_beta   90.00
_cell.angle_gamma   90.00
#
_symmetry.space_group_name_H-M   'P 1'
#
loop_
_entity.id
_entity.type
_entity.pdbx_description
1 polymer ?
#
loop_
_entity_poly.entity_id
_entity_poly.type
_entity_poly.pdbx_seq_one_letter_code
_entity_poly.pdbx_strand_id
1 'polypeptide(L)'
;MATRRGDTLIFPKPPGIAAHACIGGKKEGESPLAAEFDELHSDNRLGQASWEAAETQLQLQTARLCLKKAHATEKDVSLLLAGDLQAQCTASGYAARALGLPFAGL
;
A
#
# COMPACT_ATOMS: atom_id res chain seq x y z
N MET A 1 5.16 24.58 10.59
CA MET A 1 3.91 24.65 9.81
C MET A 1 4.23 24.60 8.33
N ALA A 2 3.47 23.87 7.55
CA ALA A 2 3.66 23.81 6.09
C ALA A 2 3.30 25.17 5.46
N THR A 3 4.04 25.57 4.43
CA THR A 3 3.75 26.75 3.62
C THR A 3 3.34 26.35 2.22
N ARG A 4 2.45 27.12 1.59
CA ARG A 4 2.05 26.92 0.21
C ARG A 4 2.77 27.89 -0.71
N ARG A 5 3.33 27.35 -1.80
CA ARG A 5 3.93 28.14 -2.87
C ARG A 5 3.37 27.67 -4.21
N GLY A 6 2.43 28.43 -4.76
CA GLY A 6 1.64 27.97 -5.91
C GLY A 6 0.83 26.74 -5.52
N ASP A 7 0.97 25.65 -6.27
CA ASP A 7 0.30 24.36 -5.99
C ASP A 7 1.16 23.38 -5.18
N THR A 8 2.28 23.86 -4.64
CA THR A 8 3.21 23.06 -3.85
C THR A 8 3.10 23.36 -2.38
N LEU A 9 3.06 22.32 -1.55
CA LEU A 9 3.20 22.42 -0.09
C LEU A 9 4.65 22.18 0.29
N ILE A 10 5.21 23.10 1.06
CA ILE A 10 6.60 23.03 1.52
C ILE A 10 6.60 22.84 3.03
N PHE A 11 7.27 21.81 3.50
CA PHE A 11 7.42 21.53 4.93
C PHE A 11 8.78 22.02 5.41
N PRO A 12 8.85 22.83 6.48
CA PRO A 12 10.14 23.26 7.07
C PRO A 12 11.00 22.09 7.52
N LYS A 13 10.34 21.03 8.01
CA LYS A 13 10.96 19.73 8.28
C LYS A 13 10.32 18.73 7.34
N PRO A 14 10.91 18.44 6.17
CA PRO A 14 10.31 17.50 5.23
C PRO A 14 10.23 16.12 5.84
N PRO A 15 9.09 15.40 5.61
CA PRO A 15 8.99 14.00 6.05
C PRO A 15 9.97 13.14 5.26
N GLY A 16 10.51 12.12 5.93
CA GLY A 16 11.34 11.10 5.29
C GLY A 16 10.51 9.87 4.91
N ILE A 17 10.99 9.10 3.94
CA ILE A 17 10.44 7.80 3.60
C ILE A 17 11.16 6.77 4.48
N ALA A 18 10.43 6.17 5.43
CA ALA A 18 10.99 5.19 6.35
C ALA A 18 11.24 3.83 5.68
N ALA A 19 10.33 3.41 4.80
CA ALA A 19 10.44 2.16 4.04
C ALA A 19 9.51 2.19 2.84
N HIS A 20 9.72 1.26 1.93
CA HIS A 20 8.85 1.00 0.79
C HIS A 20 8.75 -0.50 0.55
N ALA A 21 7.65 -0.94 -0.05
CA ALA A 21 7.43 -2.34 -0.44
C ALA A 21 6.65 -2.41 -1.74
N CYS A 22 6.92 -3.45 -2.50
CA CYS A 22 6.32 -3.67 -3.80
C CYS A 22 5.99 -5.16 -3.98
N ILE A 23 4.71 -5.47 -4.16
CA ILE A 23 4.23 -6.82 -4.44
C ILE A 23 3.53 -6.81 -5.79
N GLY A 24 3.89 -7.73 -6.66
CA GLY A 24 3.33 -7.85 -7.99
C GLY A 24 2.62 -9.18 -8.24
N GLY A 25 1.88 -9.23 -9.34
CA GLY A 25 1.20 -10.41 -9.82
C GLY A 25 1.99 -11.14 -10.91
N LYS A 26 1.28 -11.98 -11.66
CA LYS A 26 1.87 -12.84 -12.68
C LYS A 26 2.60 -12.06 -13.78
N LYS A 27 1.98 -10.99 -14.30
CA LYS A 27 2.58 -10.19 -15.39
C LYS A 27 3.84 -9.46 -14.94
N GLU A 28 3.86 -8.95 -13.72
CA GLU A 28 5.04 -8.32 -13.14
C GLU A 28 6.19 -9.33 -13.03
N GLY A 29 5.88 -10.59 -12.72
CA GLY A 29 6.87 -11.68 -12.69
C GLY A 29 7.43 -12.06 -14.06
N GLU A 30 6.74 -11.73 -15.14
CA GLU A 30 7.17 -11.93 -16.53
C GLU A 30 7.90 -10.71 -17.09
N SER A 31 7.95 -9.61 -16.35
CA SER A 31 8.55 -8.35 -16.80
C SER A 31 10.07 -8.32 -16.58
N PRO A 32 10.80 -7.45 -17.30
CA PRO A 32 12.23 -7.23 -17.04
C PRO A 32 12.53 -6.72 -15.63
N LEU A 33 11.53 -6.17 -14.93
CA LEU A 33 11.66 -5.63 -13.57
C LEU A 33 11.26 -6.63 -12.49
N ALA A 34 11.03 -7.89 -12.83
CA ALA A 34 10.58 -8.92 -11.87
C ALA A 34 11.47 -9.00 -10.62
N ALA A 35 12.78 -8.87 -10.78
CA ALA A 35 13.73 -8.95 -9.68
C ALA A 35 13.67 -7.75 -8.71
N GLU A 36 13.03 -6.66 -9.10
CA GLU A 36 12.89 -5.45 -8.27
C GLU A 36 11.71 -5.52 -7.29
N PHE A 37 10.79 -6.47 -7.49
CA PHE A 37 9.67 -6.69 -6.58
C PHE A 37 10.13 -7.43 -5.32
N ASP A 38 9.60 -7.04 -4.17
CA ASP A 38 9.85 -7.74 -2.90
C ASP A 38 9.21 -9.13 -2.92
N GLU A 39 8.00 -9.23 -3.45
CA GLU A 39 7.25 -10.49 -3.61
C GLU A 39 6.49 -10.52 -4.93
N LEU A 40 6.32 -11.71 -5.48
CA LEU A 40 5.55 -11.96 -6.69
C LEU A 40 4.59 -13.12 -6.47
N HIS A 41 3.35 -12.95 -6.92
CA HIS A 41 2.34 -14.00 -6.88
C HIS A 41 2.05 -14.51 -8.29
N SER A 42 2.10 -15.82 -8.49
CA SER A 42 1.72 -16.45 -9.75
C SER A 42 0.19 -16.52 -9.94
N ASP A 43 -0.55 -16.54 -8.83
CA ASP A 43 -2.01 -16.44 -8.82
C ASP A 43 -2.43 -14.99 -8.56
N ASN A 44 -3.00 -14.34 -9.58
CA ASN A 44 -3.47 -12.97 -9.47
C ASN A 44 -4.65 -12.78 -8.49
N ARG A 45 -5.31 -13.85 -8.11
CA ARG A 45 -6.36 -13.84 -7.09
C ARG A 45 -5.84 -14.03 -5.67
N LEU A 46 -4.58 -14.39 -5.51
CA LEU A 46 -4.01 -14.69 -4.19
C LEU A 46 -4.84 -15.69 -3.38
N GLY A 47 -5.43 -16.69 -4.06
CA GLY A 47 -6.32 -17.68 -3.45
C GLY A 47 -7.70 -17.15 -3.03
N GLN A 48 -8.06 -15.92 -3.38
CA GLN A 48 -9.32 -15.30 -2.97
C GLN A 48 -10.48 -15.64 -3.93
N ALA A 49 -11.71 -15.56 -3.43
CA ALA A 49 -12.90 -15.88 -4.19
C ALA A 49 -13.29 -14.80 -5.21
N SER A 50 -12.88 -13.54 -4.98
CA SER A 50 -13.21 -12.41 -5.85
C SER A 50 -11.98 -11.54 -6.12
N TRP A 51 -12.07 -10.73 -7.17
CA TRP A 51 -11.02 -9.77 -7.51
C TRP A 51 -10.87 -8.66 -6.46
N GLU A 52 -11.98 -8.23 -5.88
CA GLU A 52 -11.99 -7.23 -4.81
C GLU A 52 -11.30 -7.76 -3.54
N ALA A 53 -11.57 -9.01 -3.19
CA ALA A 53 -10.88 -9.67 -2.08
C ALA A 53 -9.39 -9.87 -2.37
N ALA A 54 -9.03 -10.17 -3.62
CA ALA A 54 -7.63 -10.26 -4.05
C ALA A 54 -6.91 -8.93 -3.90
N GLU A 55 -7.51 -7.84 -4.34
CA GLU A 55 -6.94 -6.49 -4.17
C GLU A 55 -6.79 -6.11 -2.70
N THR A 56 -7.77 -6.43 -1.86
CA THR A 56 -7.67 -6.25 -0.41
C THR A 56 -6.47 -7.00 0.18
N GLN A 57 -6.28 -8.27 -0.20
CA GLN A 57 -5.14 -9.06 0.26
C GLN A 57 -3.81 -8.50 -0.23
N LEU A 58 -3.75 -8.06 -1.48
CA LEU A 58 -2.54 -7.45 -2.05
C LEU A 58 -2.14 -6.20 -1.28
N GLN A 59 -3.09 -5.30 -1.01
CA GLN A 59 -2.84 -4.10 -0.23
C GLN A 59 -2.42 -4.42 1.20
N LEU A 60 -3.11 -5.37 1.85
CA LEU A 60 -2.82 -5.77 3.22
C LEU A 60 -1.43 -6.38 3.37
N GLN A 61 -1.07 -7.29 2.47
CA GLN A 61 0.25 -7.92 2.46
C GLN A 61 1.35 -6.90 2.20
N THR A 62 1.15 -5.99 1.25
CA THR A 62 2.12 -4.93 0.93
C THR A 62 2.33 -3.98 2.11
N ALA A 63 1.26 -3.57 2.76
CA ALA A 63 1.33 -2.71 3.94
C ALA A 63 2.10 -3.39 5.08
N ARG A 64 1.80 -4.66 5.36
CA ARG A 64 2.50 -5.43 6.40
C ARG A 64 3.98 -5.64 6.08
N LEU A 65 4.30 -5.91 4.83
CA LEU A 65 5.70 -6.03 4.39
C LEU A 65 6.45 -4.71 4.56
N CYS A 66 5.82 -3.60 4.18
CA CYS A 66 6.39 -2.27 4.35
C CYS A 66 6.66 -1.95 5.83
N LEU A 67 5.70 -2.23 6.70
CA LEU A 67 5.87 -2.05 8.15
C LEU A 67 7.02 -2.91 8.68
N LYS A 68 7.11 -4.16 8.25
CA LYS A 68 8.20 -5.07 8.63
C LYS A 68 9.56 -4.51 8.21
N LYS A 69 9.67 -4.01 6.99
CA LYS A 69 10.90 -3.38 6.47
C LYS A 69 11.27 -2.11 7.24
N ALA A 70 10.29 -1.38 7.74
CA ALA A 70 10.48 -0.20 8.57
C ALA A 70 10.76 -0.52 10.04
N HIS A 71 10.75 -1.79 10.44
CA HIS A 71 10.80 -2.22 11.85
C HIS A 71 9.71 -1.56 12.70
N ALA A 72 8.51 -1.39 12.11
CA ALA A 72 7.37 -0.73 12.71
C ALA A 72 6.16 -1.68 12.79
N THR A 73 5.18 -1.27 13.57
CA THR A 73 3.88 -1.95 13.68
C THR A 73 2.74 -0.99 13.32
N GLU A 74 1.52 -1.51 13.24
CA GLU A 74 0.32 -0.68 12.99
C GLU A 74 0.16 0.43 14.03
N LYS A 75 0.67 0.23 15.25
CA LYS A 75 0.62 1.24 16.33
C LYS A 75 1.45 2.48 16.05
N ASP A 76 2.45 2.35 15.17
CA ASP A 76 3.31 3.46 14.79
C ASP A 76 2.73 4.31 13.65
N VAL A 77 1.60 3.89 13.09
CA VAL A 77 0.96 4.54 11.93
C VAL A 77 -0.24 5.35 12.40
N SER A 78 -0.28 6.64 12.05
CA SER A 78 -1.37 7.53 12.40
C SER A 78 -2.49 7.58 11.36
N LEU A 79 -2.16 7.31 10.10
CA LEU A 79 -3.10 7.41 8.99
C LEU A 79 -2.64 6.54 7.82
N LEU A 80 -3.59 5.84 7.21
CA LEU A 80 -3.42 5.15 5.94
C LEU A 80 -4.07 5.97 4.84
N LEU A 81 -3.30 6.30 3.81
CA LEU A 81 -3.79 6.87 2.56
C LEU A 81 -3.71 5.78 1.50
N ALA A 82 -4.81 5.46 0.87
CA ALA A 82 -4.83 4.40 -0.14
C ALA A 82 -5.88 4.64 -1.21
N GLY A 83 -5.70 4.01 -2.36
CA GLY A 83 -6.63 4.03 -3.48
C GLY A 83 -6.82 2.65 -4.07
N ASP A 84 -7.95 2.44 -4.73
CA ASP A 84 -8.33 1.21 -5.38
C ASP A 84 -8.39 1.39 -6.89
N LEU A 85 -8.08 0.34 -7.64
CA LEU A 85 -8.24 0.34 -9.09
C LEU A 85 -9.60 -0.20 -9.54
N GLN A 86 -10.20 -1.11 -8.77
CA GLN A 86 -11.44 -1.79 -9.17
C GLN A 86 -12.69 -1.06 -8.67
N ALA A 87 -12.78 -0.81 -7.37
CA ALA A 87 -13.95 -0.17 -6.75
C ALA A 87 -13.48 0.78 -5.67
N GLN A 88 -13.66 2.07 -5.90
CA GLN A 88 -13.14 3.14 -5.04
C GLN A 88 -13.47 2.92 -3.57
N CYS A 89 -12.42 2.94 -2.73
CA CYS A 89 -12.45 2.79 -1.28
C CYS A 89 -12.93 1.43 -0.77
N THR A 90 -13.21 0.45 -1.62
CA THR A 90 -13.67 -0.87 -1.20
C THR A 90 -12.51 -1.73 -0.66
N ALA A 91 -11.55 -2.06 -1.50
CA ALA A 91 -10.41 -2.90 -1.10
C ALA A 91 -9.53 -2.21 -0.06
N SER A 92 -9.24 -0.93 -0.25
CA SER A 92 -8.45 -0.13 0.68
C SER A 92 -9.15 0.05 2.03
N GLY A 93 -10.47 0.23 2.04
CA GLY A 93 -11.25 0.31 3.27
C GLY A 93 -11.22 -0.98 4.08
N TYR A 94 -11.37 -2.13 3.43
CA TYR A 94 -11.23 -3.43 4.08
C TYR A 94 -9.81 -3.69 4.58
N ALA A 95 -8.79 -3.30 3.82
CA ALA A 95 -7.40 -3.41 4.24
C ALA A 95 -7.12 -2.53 5.48
N ALA A 96 -7.60 -1.29 5.47
CA ALA A 96 -7.49 -0.38 6.61
C ALA A 96 -8.17 -0.94 7.87
N ARG A 97 -9.35 -1.54 7.70
CA ARG A 97 -10.07 -2.21 8.80
C ARG A 97 -9.25 -3.37 9.38
N ALA A 98 -8.67 -4.20 8.51
CA ALA A 98 -7.85 -5.33 8.94
C ALA A 98 -6.58 -4.89 9.67
N LEU A 99 -6.01 -3.74 9.29
CA LEU A 99 -4.84 -3.14 9.95
C LEU A 99 -5.23 -2.36 11.21
N GLY A 100 -6.50 -2.03 11.40
CA GLY A 100 -6.98 -1.22 12.51
C GLY A 100 -6.53 0.24 12.43
N LEU A 101 -6.37 0.79 11.23
CA LEU A 101 -5.84 2.14 11.01
C LEU A 101 -6.93 3.13 10.59
N PRO A 102 -6.82 4.40 11.02
CA PRO A 102 -7.55 5.49 10.40
C PRO A 102 -7.22 5.56 8.91
N PHE A 103 -8.22 5.84 8.07
CA PHE A 103 -8.12 5.69 6.63
C PHE A 103 -8.70 6.90 5.90
N ALA A 104 -8.01 7.30 4.84
CA ALA A 104 -8.54 8.21 3.84
C ALA A 104 -8.34 7.60 2.45
N GLY A 105 -9.43 7.42 1.72
CA GLY A 105 -9.43 6.89 0.36
C GLY A 105 -9.21 7.99 -0.69
N LEU A 106 -8.55 7.63 -1.77
CA LEU A 106 -8.25 8.49 -2.92
C LEU A 106 -9.03 8.07 -4.14
#